data_66ac171ea1dc4ad49934652322fc9d9b
#
_entry.id   66ac171ea1dc4ad49934652322fc9d9b
#
_cell.length_a   1.000
_cell.length_b   1.000
_cell.length_c   1.000
_cell.angle_alpha   90.00
_cell.angle_beta   90.00
_cell.angle_gamma   90.00
#
_symmetry.space_group_name_H-M   'P 1'
#
loop_
_entity.id
_entity.type
_entity.pdbx_description
1 polymer ?
#
loop_
_entity_poly.entity_id
_entity_poly.type
_entity_poly.pdbx_seq_one_letter_code
_entity_poly.pdbx_strand_id
1 'polypeptide(L)'
;MFLILLLCTDRKDMYQTLTFYHSFFRWLVLASLVLAIYRGYAGLIKNAAFSRSDNLVRHWTATIAHIQLMIGITLYAQSPVIKYFWNNKSTALKNLDTTFFALIHLILMLTAIVLITIGSALAKRRTADKEKFRTMLTWFALALLIILAAIPWPFSPLANRPYWR
;
A
#
# COMPACT_ATOMS: atom_id res chain seq x y z
N MET A 1 -0.99 -13.11 23.76
CA MET A 1 -2.48 -13.02 23.69
C MET A 1 -2.97 -12.95 22.24
N PHE A 2 -2.42 -12.11 21.37
CA PHE A 2 -2.81 -12.00 19.94
C PHE A 2 -2.56 -13.31 19.15
N LEU A 3 -1.45 -13.99 19.39
CA LEU A 3 -1.09 -15.25 18.72
C LEU A 3 -2.02 -16.43 19.10
N ILE A 4 -2.52 -16.46 20.34
CA ILE A 4 -3.41 -17.51 20.84
C ILE A 4 -4.82 -17.36 20.24
N LEU A 5 -5.30 -16.13 20.04
CA LEU A 5 -6.56 -15.86 19.34
C LEU A 5 -6.53 -16.33 17.87
N LEU A 6 -5.38 -16.21 17.20
CA LEU A 6 -5.19 -16.70 15.82
C LEU A 6 -5.22 -18.24 15.72
N LEU A 7 -4.88 -18.96 16.78
CA LEU A 7 -4.85 -20.43 16.80
C LEU A 7 -6.21 -21.08 17.04
N CYS A 8 -7.17 -20.33 17.60
CA CYS A 8 -8.53 -20.81 17.87
C CYS A 8 -9.60 -20.31 16.89
N THR A 9 -9.22 -19.46 15.92
CA THR A 9 -10.17 -18.88 14.95
C THR A 9 -10.29 -19.80 13.74
N ASP A 10 -11.50 -20.10 13.29
CA ASP A 10 -11.72 -20.82 12.03
C ASP A 10 -11.01 -20.08 10.88
N ARG A 11 -10.44 -20.83 9.94
CA ARG A 11 -9.68 -20.28 8.80
C ARG A 11 -10.49 -19.24 8.02
N LYS A 12 -11.81 -19.40 7.98
CA LYS A 12 -12.73 -18.47 7.32
C LYS A 12 -12.79 -17.13 8.06
N ASP A 13 -12.91 -17.17 9.38
CA ASP A 13 -12.98 -15.98 10.22
C ASP A 13 -11.66 -15.21 10.20
N MET A 14 -10.53 -15.92 10.20
CA MET A 14 -9.21 -15.32 10.06
C MET A 14 -9.05 -14.57 8.72
N TYR A 15 -9.51 -15.16 7.62
CA TYR A 15 -9.46 -14.51 6.30
C TYR A 15 -10.34 -13.26 6.25
N GLN A 16 -11.52 -13.28 6.82
CA GLN A 16 -12.41 -12.12 6.90
C GLN A 16 -11.80 -10.99 7.74
N THR A 17 -11.24 -11.34 8.91
CA THR A 17 -10.55 -10.39 9.79
C THR A 17 -9.35 -9.72 9.10
N LEU A 18 -8.53 -10.49 8.39
CA LEU A 18 -7.41 -9.96 7.61
C LEU A 18 -7.89 -9.04 6.47
N THR A 19 -9.00 -9.40 5.82
CA THR A 19 -9.60 -8.57 4.76
C THR A 19 -10.08 -7.23 5.30
N PHE A 20 -10.69 -7.23 6.48
CA PHE A 20 -11.10 -6.01 7.18
C PHE A 20 -9.87 -5.13 7.51
N TYR A 21 -8.83 -5.69 8.14
CA TYR A 21 -7.61 -4.93 8.46
C TYR A 21 -6.92 -4.42 7.19
N HIS A 22 -6.85 -5.21 6.11
CA HIS A 22 -6.31 -4.76 4.84
C HIS A 22 -7.10 -3.57 4.28
N SER A 23 -8.42 -3.60 4.37
CA SER A 23 -9.29 -2.49 3.95
C SER A 23 -9.10 -1.24 4.83
N PHE A 24 -8.96 -1.41 6.13
CA PHE A 24 -8.73 -0.31 7.08
C PHE A 24 -7.36 0.35 6.85
N PHE A 25 -6.29 -0.44 6.85
CA PHE A 25 -4.92 0.07 6.66
C PHE A 25 -4.72 0.71 5.29
N ARG A 26 -5.47 0.32 4.26
CA ARG A 26 -5.48 1.01 2.96
C ARG A 26 -5.76 2.50 3.11
N TRP A 27 -6.75 2.88 3.92
CA TRP A 27 -7.08 4.28 4.16
C TRP A 27 -6.00 5.01 4.94
N LEU A 28 -5.33 4.34 5.89
CA LEU A 28 -4.19 4.91 6.62
C LEU A 28 -3.00 5.16 5.67
N VAL A 29 -2.71 4.24 4.75
CA VAL A 29 -1.68 4.43 3.72
C VAL A 29 -2.02 5.64 2.86
N LEU A 30 -3.24 5.75 2.35
CA LEU A 30 -3.66 6.88 1.52
C LEU A 30 -3.54 8.20 2.28
N ALA A 31 -4.08 8.28 3.49
CA ALA A 31 -4.03 9.49 4.32
C ALA A 31 -2.59 9.92 4.63
N SER A 32 -1.72 8.96 5.01
CA SER A 32 -0.31 9.25 5.31
C SER A 32 0.48 9.70 4.07
N LEU A 33 0.22 9.11 2.90
CA LEU A 33 0.82 9.54 1.63
C LEU A 33 0.38 10.94 1.23
N VAL A 34 -0.91 11.23 1.30
CA VAL A 34 -1.44 12.58 1.01
C VAL A 34 -0.82 13.62 1.94
N LEU A 35 -0.72 13.31 3.25
CA LEU A 35 -0.07 14.19 4.20
C LEU A 35 1.42 14.41 3.87
N ALA A 36 2.15 13.35 3.55
CA ALA A 36 3.57 13.44 3.21
C ALA A 36 3.81 14.24 1.91
N ILE A 37 2.96 14.04 0.90
CA ILE A 37 2.99 14.81 -0.36
C ILE A 37 2.69 16.28 -0.10
N TYR A 38 1.65 16.58 0.69
CA TYR A 38 1.32 17.95 1.09
C TYR A 38 2.49 18.64 1.81
N ARG A 39 3.11 17.94 2.78
CA ARG A 39 4.29 18.48 3.50
C ARG A 39 5.47 18.69 2.56
N GLY A 40 5.71 17.76 1.62
CA GLY A 40 6.74 17.90 0.59
C GLY A 40 6.52 19.14 -0.30
N TYR A 41 5.31 19.32 -0.78
CA TYR A 41 4.91 20.46 -1.61
C TYR A 41 5.01 21.79 -0.85
N ALA A 42 4.41 21.86 0.33
CA ALA A 42 4.42 23.08 1.15
C ALA A 42 5.84 23.49 1.57
N GLY A 43 6.69 22.51 1.92
CA GLY A 43 8.09 22.78 2.28
C GLY A 43 8.90 23.33 1.11
N LEU A 44 8.65 22.83 -0.11
CA LEU A 44 9.30 23.37 -1.32
C LEU A 44 8.91 24.81 -1.64
N ILE A 45 7.61 25.14 -1.59
CA ILE A 45 7.13 26.49 -1.91
C ILE A 45 7.62 27.52 -0.88
N LYS A 46 7.58 27.14 0.40
CA LYS A 46 7.96 28.03 1.49
C LYS A 46 9.48 28.10 1.71
N ASN A 47 10.29 27.36 0.97
CA ASN A 47 11.72 27.17 1.22
C ASN A 47 12.02 26.87 2.71
N ALA A 48 11.17 26.00 3.32
CA ALA A 48 11.23 25.71 4.74
C ALA A 48 12.41 24.79 5.09
N ALA A 49 12.86 24.84 6.35
CA ALA A 49 13.76 23.84 6.89
C ALA A 49 13.02 22.51 7.08
N PHE A 50 13.68 21.39 6.73
CA PHE A 50 13.11 20.03 6.89
C PHE A 50 13.12 19.65 8.37
N SER A 51 11.98 19.75 9.01
CA SER A 51 11.80 19.59 10.45
C SER A 51 11.80 18.13 10.91
N ARG A 52 11.89 17.93 12.22
CA ARG A 52 11.69 16.62 12.86
C ARG A 52 10.30 16.03 12.52
N SER A 53 9.26 16.86 12.45
CA SER A 53 7.91 16.44 12.08
C SER A 53 7.85 15.94 10.64
N ASP A 54 8.54 16.57 9.68
CA ASP A 54 8.61 16.11 8.31
C ASP A 54 9.29 14.74 8.20
N ASN A 55 10.37 14.56 8.98
CA ASN A 55 11.05 13.28 9.05
C ASN A 55 10.17 12.17 9.68
N LEU A 56 9.36 12.49 10.69
CA LEU A 56 8.40 11.55 11.28
C LEU A 56 7.32 11.17 10.28
N VAL A 57 6.72 12.14 9.58
CA VAL A 57 5.72 11.88 8.53
C VAL A 57 6.31 10.96 7.46
N ARG A 58 7.52 11.28 6.93
CA ARG A 58 8.23 10.44 5.96
C ARG A 58 8.41 9.00 6.47
N HIS A 59 8.86 8.83 7.72
CA HIS A 59 9.14 7.53 8.32
C HIS A 59 7.86 6.72 8.54
N TRP A 60 6.86 7.31 9.18
CA TRP A 60 5.61 6.62 9.48
C TRP A 60 4.82 6.27 8.23
N THR A 61 4.83 7.10 7.18
CA THR A 61 4.23 6.74 5.88
C THR A 61 4.84 5.46 5.33
N ALA A 62 6.16 5.34 5.33
CA ALA A 62 6.83 4.11 4.91
C ALA A 62 6.50 2.92 5.82
N THR A 63 6.48 3.12 7.13
CA THR A 63 6.15 2.06 8.11
C THR A 63 4.72 1.53 7.93
N ILE A 64 3.72 2.42 7.80
CA ILE A 64 2.32 2.06 7.59
C ILE A 64 2.17 1.28 6.28
N ALA A 65 2.87 1.71 5.21
CA ALA A 65 2.87 1.02 3.93
C ALA A 65 3.46 -0.40 4.02
N HIS A 66 4.52 -0.62 4.81
CA HIS A 66 5.08 -1.95 5.05
C HIS A 66 4.14 -2.84 5.89
N ILE A 67 3.45 -2.29 6.90
CA ILE A 67 2.43 -3.03 7.66
C ILE A 67 1.32 -3.50 6.71
N GLN A 68 0.83 -2.61 5.84
CA GLN A 68 -0.16 -2.95 4.83
C GLN A 68 0.32 -4.05 3.88
N LEU A 69 1.59 -4.02 3.47
CA LEU A 69 2.21 -5.07 2.66
C LEU A 69 2.19 -6.41 3.38
N MET A 70 2.57 -6.47 4.67
CA MET A 70 2.57 -7.71 5.45
C MET A 70 1.16 -8.32 5.55
N ILE A 71 0.14 -7.49 5.82
CA ILE A 71 -1.25 -7.93 5.83
C ILE A 71 -1.65 -8.45 4.43
N GLY A 72 -1.27 -7.73 3.37
CA GLY A 72 -1.57 -8.09 1.99
C GLY A 72 -0.93 -9.42 1.55
N ILE A 73 0.32 -9.68 1.91
CA ILE A 73 1.01 -10.94 1.62
C ILE A 73 0.34 -12.10 2.37
N THR A 74 -0.04 -11.89 3.62
CA THR A 74 -0.75 -12.90 4.41
C THR A 74 -2.11 -13.24 3.80
N LEU A 75 -2.86 -12.22 3.36
CA LEU A 75 -4.11 -12.40 2.60
C LEU A 75 -3.90 -13.15 1.29
N TYR A 76 -2.87 -12.79 0.54
CA TYR A 76 -2.51 -13.43 -0.73
C TYR A 76 -2.30 -14.93 -0.54
N ALA A 77 -1.52 -15.33 0.46
CA ALA A 77 -1.22 -16.73 0.76
C ALA A 77 -2.47 -17.54 1.17
N GLN A 78 -3.46 -16.90 1.77
CA GLN A 78 -4.68 -17.55 2.25
C GLN A 78 -5.86 -17.47 1.28
N SER A 79 -5.79 -16.61 0.26
CA SER A 79 -6.91 -16.30 -0.63
C SER A 79 -7.35 -17.51 -1.46
N PRO A 80 -8.64 -17.87 -1.42
CA PRO A 80 -9.19 -18.89 -2.31
C PRO A 80 -9.07 -18.53 -3.80
N VAL A 81 -9.21 -17.25 -4.14
CA VAL A 81 -9.07 -16.73 -5.52
C VAL A 81 -7.66 -16.98 -6.05
N ILE A 82 -6.64 -16.74 -5.22
CA ILE A 82 -5.24 -16.95 -5.58
C ILE A 82 -4.93 -18.44 -5.74
N LYS A 83 -5.44 -19.31 -4.86
CA LYS A 83 -5.33 -20.77 -4.98
C LYS A 83 -5.96 -21.27 -6.26
N TYR A 84 -7.16 -20.78 -6.57
CA TYR A 84 -7.83 -21.14 -7.84
C TYR A 84 -6.99 -20.70 -9.05
N PHE A 85 -6.45 -19.48 -9.05
CA PHE A 85 -5.60 -18.96 -10.13
C PHE A 85 -4.40 -19.87 -10.40
N TRP A 86 -3.65 -20.24 -9.38
CA TRP A 86 -2.44 -21.05 -9.55
C TRP A 86 -2.74 -22.50 -9.98
N ASN A 87 -3.89 -23.05 -9.59
CA ASN A 87 -4.32 -24.40 -9.98
C ASN A 87 -4.93 -24.46 -11.39
N ASN A 88 -5.46 -23.34 -11.91
CA ASN A 88 -6.22 -23.29 -13.17
C ASN A 88 -5.76 -22.14 -14.08
N LYS A 89 -4.44 -21.95 -14.26
CA LYS A 89 -3.85 -20.77 -14.92
C LYS A 89 -4.47 -20.44 -16.27
N SER A 90 -4.63 -21.42 -17.17
CA SER A 90 -5.15 -21.19 -18.52
C SER A 90 -6.57 -20.64 -18.55
N THR A 91 -7.41 -21.08 -17.64
CA THR A 91 -8.81 -20.61 -17.50
C THR A 91 -8.87 -19.31 -16.69
N ALA A 92 -8.09 -19.23 -15.62
CA ALA A 92 -8.08 -18.07 -14.71
C ALA A 92 -7.54 -16.81 -15.38
N LEU A 93 -6.57 -16.91 -16.28
CA LEU A 93 -6.05 -15.78 -17.08
C LEU A 93 -7.10 -15.14 -17.99
N LYS A 94 -8.14 -15.88 -18.37
CA LYS A 94 -9.27 -15.35 -19.17
C LYS A 94 -10.24 -14.53 -18.32
N ASN A 95 -10.18 -14.63 -17.00
CA ASN A 95 -11.01 -13.88 -16.06
C ASN A 95 -10.22 -12.71 -15.48
N LEU A 96 -10.64 -11.48 -15.83
CA LEU A 96 -9.94 -10.27 -15.43
C LEU A 96 -9.90 -10.09 -13.91
N ASP A 97 -10.99 -10.36 -13.19
CA ASP A 97 -11.06 -10.20 -11.72
C ASP A 97 -10.03 -11.13 -11.02
N THR A 98 -9.95 -12.38 -11.46
CA THR A 98 -8.99 -13.35 -10.90
C THR A 98 -7.55 -12.95 -11.21
N THR A 99 -7.27 -12.54 -12.45
CA THR A 99 -5.94 -12.09 -12.90
C THR A 99 -5.53 -10.79 -12.20
N PHE A 100 -6.49 -9.91 -11.97
CA PHE A 100 -6.23 -8.67 -11.24
C PHE A 100 -5.68 -8.95 -9.84
N PHE A 101 -6.36 -9.76 -9.04
CA PHE A 101 -5.90 -10.03 -7.67
C PHE A 101 -4.66 -10.91 -7.62
N ALA A 102 -4.51 -11.86 -8.56
CA ALA A 102 -3.38 -12.78 -8.55
C ALA A 102 -2.07 -12.14 -9.03
N LEU A 103 -2.12 -11.21 -9.99
CA LEU A 103 -0.94 -10.65 -10.62
C LEU A 103 -0.90 -9.12 -10.58
N ILE A 104 -1.92 -8.44 -11.14
CA ILE A 104 -1.84 -7.00 -11.40
C ILE A 104 -1.75 -6.22 -10.09
N HIS A 105 -2.66 -6.48 -9.15
CA HIS A 105 -2.67 -5.83 -7.83
C HIS A 105 -1.37 -6.10 -7.07
N LEU A 106 -0.90 -7.34 -7.05
CA LEU A 106 0.34 -7.72 -6.36
C LEU A 106 1.54 -6.96 -6.92
N ILE A 107 1.74 -6.97 -8.25
CA ILE A 107 2.88 -6.33 -8.89
C ILE A 107 2.84 -4.81 -8.66
N LEU A 108 1.69 -4.17 -8.86
CA LEU A 108 1.55 -2.73 -8.69
C LEU A 108 1.78 -2.32 -7.23
N MET A 109 1.25 -3.08 -6.25
CA MET A 109 1.48 -2.80 -4.83
C MET A 109 2.93 -2.98 -4.44
N LEU A 110 3.61 -4.05 -4.87
CA LEU A 110 5.04 -4.23 -4.63
C LEU A 110 5.86 -3.07 -5.23
N THR A 111 5.55 -2.66 -6.45
CA THR A 111 6.21 -1.51 -7.10
C THR A 111 6.02 -0.24 -6.28
N ALA A 112 4.80 0.05 -5.84
CA ALA A 112 4.51 1.22 -5.02
C ALA A 112 5.28 1.21 -3.68
N ILE A 113 5.35 0.06 -3.00
CA ILE A 113 6.12 -0.08 -1.75
C ILE A 113 7.61 0.12 -1.98
N VAL A 114 8.16 -0.40 -3.07
CA VAL A 114 9.57 -0.17 -3.45
C VAL A 114 9.83 1.32 -3.67
N LEU A 115 8.94 2.03 -4.38
CA LEU A 115 9.06 3.48 -4.58
C LEU A 115 9.01 4.25 -3.25
N ILE A 116 8.08 3.91 -2.35
CA ILE A 116 7.99 4.53 -1.01
C ILE A 116 9.29 4.28 -0.23
N THR A 117 9.80 3.06 -0.26
CA THR A 117 11.01 2.66 0.46
C THR A 117 12.23 3.42 -0.04
N ILE A 118 12.44 3.42 -1.37
CA ILE A 118 13.57 4.14 -2.00
C ILE A 118 13.43 5.64 -1.75
N GLY A 119 12.25 6.22 -1.98
CA GLY A 119 11.99 7.64 -1.77
C GLY A 119 12.24 8.06 -0.33
N SER A 120 11.78 7.28 0.64
CA SER A 120 12.02 7.50 2.07
C SER A 120 13.51 7.43 2.42
N ALA A 121 14.23 6.43 1.91
CA ALA A 121 15.67 6.26 2.15
C ALA A 121 16.50 7.38 1.52
N LEU A 122 16.20 7.76 0.28
CA LEU A 122 16.88 8.85 -0.42
C LEU A 122 16.62 10.21 0.25
N ALA A 123 15.37 10.52 0.62
CA ALA A 123 15.05 11.77 1.30
C ALA A 123 15.79 11.87 2.64
N LYS A 124 15.95 10.76 3.39
CA LYS A 124 16.74 10.73 4.62
C LYS A 124 18.22 11.05 4.40
N ARG A 125 18.78 10.64 3.26
CA ARG A 125 20.23 10.78 2.96
C ARG A 125 20.60 12.14 2.33
N ARG A 126 19.62 12.90 1.81
CA ARG A 126 19.89 14.24 1.27
C ARG A 126 20.37 15.18 2.38
N THR A 127 21.25 16.10 2.04
CA THR A 127 21.78 17.12 2.96
C THR A 127 20.93 18.38 2.92
N ALA A 128 20.63 18.89 1.72
CA ALA A 128 19.83 20.09 1.55
C ALA A 128 18.33 19.84 1.80
N ASP A 129 17.70 20.69 2.59
CA ASP A 129 16.28 20.55 2.97
C ASP A 129 15.35 20.58 1.77
N LYS A 130 15.62 21.44 0.78
CA LYS A 130 14.88 21.48 -0.49
C LYS A 130 14.92 20.17 -1.24
N GLU A 131 16.05 19.47 -1.24
CA GLU A 131 16.19 18.16 -1.88
C GLU A 131 15.44 17.06 -1.12
N LYS A 132 15.41 17.12 0.23
CA LYS A 132 14.62 16.18 1.04
C LYS A 132 13.13 16.28 0.68
N PHE A 133 12.58 17.50 0.67
CA PHE A 133 11.19 17.75 0.29
C PHE A 133 10.90 17.31 -1.15
N ARG A 134 11.77 17.67 -2.11
CA ARG A 134 11.61 17.30 -3.52
C ARG A 134 11.60 15.79 -3.68
N THR A 135 12.55 15.09 -3.06
CA THR A 135 12.65 13.63 -3.13
C THR A 135 11.40 12.99 -2.53
N MET A 136 10.97 13.40 -1.33
CA MET A 136 9.76 12.88 -0.69
C MET A 136 8.53 13.11 -1.57
N LEU A 137 8.34 14.34 -2.07
CA LEU A 137 7.22 14.69 -2.95
C LEU A 137 7.17 13.79 -4.19
N THR A 138 8.27 13.70 -4.93
CA THR A 138 8.31 12.99 -6.22
C THR A 138 8.03 11.50 -6.05
N TRP A 139 8.75 10.83 -5.16
CA TRP A 139 8.65 9.39 -4.99
C TRP A 139 7.31 8.97 -4.38
N PHE A 140 6.79 9.73 -3.42
CA PHE A 140 5.52 9.42 -2.77
C PHE A 140 4.33 9.73 -3.68
N ALA A 141 4.42 10.78 -4.52
CA ALA A 141 3.39 11.06 -5.53
C ALA A 141 3.32 9.95 -6.58
N LEU A 142 4.45 9.48 -7.09
CA LEU A 142 4.49 8.34 -8.02
C LEU A 142 3.89 7.09 -7.41
N ALA A 143 4.25 6.79 -6.16
CA ALA A 143 3.68 5.64 -5.44
C ALA A 143 2.16 5.79 -5.24
N LEU A 144 1.68 6.99 -4.88
CA LEU A 144 0.25 7.26 -4.72
C LEU A 144 -0.52 7.02 -6.02
N LEU A 145 -0.02 7.46 -7.16
CA LEU A 145 -0.66 7.25 -8.47
C LEU A 145 -0.81 5.75 -8.78
N ILE A 146 0.24 4.95 -8.53
CA ILE A 146 0.20 3.51 -8.72
C ILE A 146 -0.82 2.87 -7.76
N ILE A 147 -0.82 3.26 -6.49
CA ILE A 147 -1.76 2.75 -5.49
C ILE A 147 -3.20 3.06 -5.89
N LEU A 148 -3.50 4.29 -6.33
CA LEU A 148 -4.84 4.69 -6.77
C LEU A 148 -5.32 3.87 -7.98
N ALA A 149 -4.42 3.56 -8.92
CA ALA A 149 -4.73 2.69 -10.07
C ALA A 149 -4.92 1.21 -9.66
N ALA A 150 -4.23 0.76 -8.63
CA ALA A 150 -4.25 -0.64 -8.18
C ALA A 150 -5.32 -0.95 -7.12
N ILE A 151 -5.99 0.06 -6.55
CA ILE A 151 -7.12 -0.16 -5.65
C ILE A 151 -8.33 -0.64 -6.47
N PRO A 152 -8.99 -1.74 -6.06
CA PRO A 152 -10.22 -2.20 -6.72
C PRO A 152 -11.41 -1.34 -6.27
N TRP A 153 -11.50 -0.13 -6.81
CA TRP A 153 -12.61 0.77 -6.52
C TRP A 153 -13.96 0.17 -6.96
N PRO A 154 -15.10 0.56 -6.35
CA PRO A 154 -16.42 0.09 -6.78
C PRO A 154 -16.76 0.42 -8.23
N PHE A 155 -16.10 1.41 -8.81
CA PHE A 155 -16.23 1.84 -10.20
C PHE A 155 -15.08 1.38 -11.11
N SER A 156 -14.11 0.60 -10.58
CA SER A 156 -12.96 0.15 -11.37
C SER A 156 -13.38 -0.87 -12.42
N PRO A 157 -12.95 -0.72 -13.68
CA PRO A 157 -13.20 -1.70 -14.73
C PRO A 157 -12.37 -2.98 -14.58
N LEU A 158 -11.28 -2.94 -13.82
CA LEU A 158 -10.36 -4.07 -13.64
C LEU A 158 -10.89 -5.08 -12.61
N ALA A 159 -11.38 -4.59 -11.49
CA ALA A 159 -12.04 -5.35 -10.44
C ALA A 159 -12.77 -4.38 -9.53
N ASN A 160 -14.02 -4.66 -9.20
CA ASN A 160 -14.78 -3.82 -8.30
C ASN A 160 -14.97 -4.48 -6.94
N ARG A 161 -14.81 -3.69 -5.89
CA ARG A 161 -15.03 -4.14 -4.52
C ARG A 161 -15.60 -2.99 -3.69
N PRO A 162 -16.45 -3.26 -2.69
CA PRO A 162 -16.94 -2.23 -1.80
C PRO A 162 -15.80 -1.53 -1.05
N TYR A 163 -16.03 -0.30 -0.61
CA TYR A 163 -15.03 0.48 0.12
C TYR A 163 -14.57 -0.19 1.42
N TRP A 164 -15.44 -0.95 2.05
CA TRP A 164 -15.18 -1.70 3.29
C TRP A 164 -15.55 -3.17 3.11
N ARG A 165 -14.73 -4.04 3.67
CA ARG A 165 -14.93 -5.49 3.71
C ARG A 165 -14.54 -6.02 5.08
#